data_f9e0bea2ea64972464a4791306aa061d
#
_entry.id   f9e0bea2ea64972464a4791306aa061d
#
_cell.length_a   1.000
_cell.length_b   1.000
_cell.length_c   1.000
_cell.angle_alpha   90.00
_cell.angle_beta   90.00
_cell.angle_gamma   90.00
#
_symmetry.space_group_name_H-M   'P 1'
#
loop_
_entity.id
_entity.type
_entity.pdbx_description
1 polymer ?
#
loop_
_entity_poly.entity_id
_entity_poly.type
_entity_poly.pdbx_seq_one_letter_code
_entity_poly.pdbx_strand_id
1 'polypeptide(L)'
;MSKTHTDTALLLIDFQNDYFPGGKWELDNIDNAAANGAKLLAAFRQQGLPVIHVYHEFESADAPFFLAASDGAKIHPTFTPQTGEPVILKHAANSFKNTSLQADLDSLGIKNLIVVGAMSNICIDAGVRAAADIGYNVSVAQDACTTRDQVFNGVTVPAQQTHAAFMASLSFAYARVEETEILLHEIK
;
A
#
# COMPACT_ATOMS: atom_id res chain seq x y z
N MET A 1 20.89 -6.88 -21.79
CA MET A 1 19.45 -7.02 -22.16
C MET A 1 18.67 -6.54 -20.95
N SER A 2 17.98 -5.39 -21.07
CA SER A 2 17.08 -4.88 -20.03
C SER A 2 16.02 -5.94 -19.76
N LYS A 3 15.89 -6.42 -18.51
CA LYS A 3 14.73 -7.23 -18.13
C LYS A 3 13.49 -6.34 -18.29
N THR A 4 12.62 -6.65 -19.20
CA THR A 4 11.31 -6.01 -19.29
C THR A 4 10.50 -6.46 -18.08
N HIS A 5 10.28 -5.57 -17.11
CA HIS A 5 9.51 -5.82 -15.87
C HIS A 5 7.99 -5.79 -16.14
N THR A 6 7.55 -6.25 -17.31
CA THR A 6 6.14 -6.20 -17.76
C THR A 6 5.21 -7.05 -16.90
N ASP A 7 5.74 -7.94 -16.07
CA ASP A 7 5.02 -8.79 -15.12
C ASP A 7 5.06 -8.27 -13.66
N THR A 8 5.46 -6.99 -13.50
CA THR A 8 5.55 -6.33 -12.18
C THR A 8 4.56 -5.17 -12.11
N ALA A 9 3.77 -5.11 -11.04
CA ALA A 9 2.86 -3.99 -10.76
C ALA A 9 3.22 -3.26 -9.46
N LEU A 10 2.98 -1.95 -9.44
CA LEU A 10 2.96 -1.16 -8.21
C LEU A 10 1.56 -1.20 -7.60
N LEU A 11 1.46 -1.61 -6.36
CA LEU A 11 0.22 -1.64 -5.58
C LEU A 11 0.27 -0.57 -4.50
N LEU A 12 -0.55 0.47 -4.68
CA LEU A 12 -0.69 1.60 -3.76
C LEU A 12 -1.89 1.33 -2.86
N ILE A 13 -1.66 1.16 -1.55
CA ILE A 13 -2.72 0.77 -0.59
C ILE A 13 -2.99 1.93 0.36
N ASP A 14 -4.23 2.44 0.33
CA ASP A 14 -4.84 3.37 1.30
C ASP A 14 -4.04 4.67 1.53
N PHE A 15 -3.44 5.25 0.48
CA PHE A 15 -2.97 6.63 0.54
C PHE A 15 -4.15 7.58 0.43
N GLN A 16 -4.92 7.73 1.53
CA GLN A 16 -6.18 8.47 1.59
C GLN A 16 -6.09 9.65 2.55
N ASN A 17 -6.90 10.69 2.33
CA ASN A 17 -6.79 11.99 3.01
C ASN A 17 -6.86 11.91 4.54
N ASP A 18 -7.66 11.01 5.11
CA ASP A 18 -7.76 10.87 6.57
C ASP A 18 -6.45 10.46 7.26
N TYR A 19 -5.48 9.92 6.52
CA TYR A 19 -4.17 9.55 7.04
C TYR A 19 -3.15 10.70 7.03
N PHE A 20 -3.44 11.79 6.31
CA PHE A 20 -2.55 12.93 6.17
C PHE A 20 -2.84 14.03 7.21
N PRO A 21 -1.94 15.03 7.39
CA PRO A 21 -2.13 16.12 8.32
C PRO A 21 -3.48 16.81 8.18
N GLY A 22 -4.21 16.92 9.31
CA GLY A 22 -5.58 17.45 9.36
C GLY A 22 -6.68 16.43 9.05
N GLY A 23 -6.34 15.20 8.69
CA GLY A 23 -7.27 14.10 8.55
C GLY A 23 -7.71 13.51 9.89
N LYS A 24 -8.72 12.65 9.87
CA LYS A 24 -9.30 12.06 11.10
C LYS A 24 -8.43 10.98 11.75
N TRP A 25 -7.48 10.42 11.02
CA TRP A 25 -6.65 9.30 11.48
C TRP A 25 -5.19 9.45 11.05
N GLU A 26 -4.61 10.62 11.35
CA GLU A 26 -3.26 10.99 10.96
C GLU A 26 -2.22 9.94 11.39
N LEU A 27 -1.34 9.58 10.46
CA LEU A 27 -0.29 8.59 10.68
C LEU A 27 1.06 9.25 10.94
N ASP A 28 1.92 8.52 11.64
CA ASP A 28 3.29 8.97 11.88
C ASP A 28 4.06 9.06 10.56
N ASN A 29 4.74 10.20 10.35
CA ASN A 29 5.65 10.41 9.21
C ASN A 29 5.04 10.09 7.82
N ILE A 30 3.72 10.27 7.64
CA ILE A 30 3.01 9.93 6.40
C ILE A 30 3.54 10.71 5.19
N ASP A 31 3.94 11.96 5.36
CA ASP A 31 4.44 12.80 4.27
C ASP A 31 5.73 12.22 3.66
N ASN A 32 6.65 11.68 4.47
CA ASN A 32 7.86 11.04 3.98
C ASN A 32 7.55 9.70 3.28
N ALA A 33 6.65 8.89 3.86
CA ALA A 33 6.21 7.65 3.21
C ALA A 33 5.53 7.94 1.87
N ALA A 34 4.69 8.97 1.81
CA ALA A 34 4.04 9.42 0.58
C ALA A 34 5.06 9.95 -0.44
N ALA A 35 6.08 10.70 -0.02
CA ALA A 35 7.12 11.18 -0.93
C ALA A 35 7.87 10.02 -1.58
N ASN A 36 8.20 8.96 -0.83
CA ASN A 36 8.83 7.77 -1.35
C ASN A 36 7.89 6.96 -2.26
N GLY A 37 6.63 6.76 -1.86
CA GLY A 37 5.62 6.14 -2.72
C GLY A 37 5.42 6.87 -4.04
N ALA A 38 5.44 8.21 -4.02
CA ALA A 38 5.33 9.04 -5.22
C ALA A 38 6.53 8.88 -6.18
N LYS A 39 7.74 8.63 -5.67
CA LYS A 39 8.91 8.33 -6.52
C LYS A 39 8.70 7.01 -7.29
N LEU A 40 8.21 5.96 -6.61
CA LEU A 40 7.89 4.69 -7.25
C LEU A 40 6.77 4.85 -8.28
N LEU A 41 5.69 5.55 -7.92
CA LEU A 41 4.59 5.84 -8.83
C LEU A 41 5.07 6.55 -10.11
N ALA A 42 5.92 7.57 -9.96
CA ALA A 42 6.48 8.28 -11.09
C ALA A 42 7.36 7.38 -11.98
N ALA A 43 8.18 6.51 -11.38
CA ALA A 43 9.02 5.57 -12.11
C ALA A 43 8.18 4.54 -12.90
N PHE A 44 7.15 3.96 -12.28
CA PHE A 44 6.25 3.01 -12.95
C PHE A 44 5.53 3.66 -14.14
N ARG A 45 4.98 4.85 -13.95
CA ARG A 45 4.33 5.63 -15.02
C ARG A 45 5.29 5.97 -16.16
N GLN A 46 6.52 6.39 -15.83
CA GLN A 46 7.55 6.71 -16.83
C GLN A 46 7.93 5.49 -17.68
N GLN A 47 7.96 4.31 -17.08
CA GLN A 47 8.27 3.05 -17.76
C GLN A 47 7.05 2.39 -18.41
N GLY A 48 5.85 2.96 -18.25
CA GLY A 48 4.60 2.35 -18.74
C GLY A 48 4.24 1.04 -18.04
N LEU A 49 4.69 0.86 -16.79
CA LEU A 49 4.42 -0.34 -16.00
C LEU A 49 3.08 -0.22 -15.26
N PRO A 50 2.40 -1.35 -14.97
CA PRO A 50 1.10 -1.35 -14.30
C PRO A 50 1.13 -0.73 -12.91
N VAL A 51 0.15 0.15 -12.67
CA VAL A 51 -0.10 0.78 -11.37
C VAL A 51 -1.54 0.47 -10.97
N ILE A 52 -1.75 0.04 -9.73
CA ILE A 52 -3.07 -0.27 -9.18
C ILE A 52 -3.24 0.49 -7.87
N HIS A 53 -4.35 1.21 -7.76
CA HIS A 53 -4.72 1.95 -6.56
C HIS A 53 -5.77 1.18 -5.78
N VAL A 54 -5.54 1.00 -4.48
CA VAL A 54 -6.50 0.42 -3.55
C VAL A 54 -6.86 1.49 -2.52
N TYR A 55 -8.15 1.65 -2.25
CA TYR A 55 -8.63 2.54 -1.20
C TYR A 55 -9.70 1.85 -0.36
N HIS A 56 -9.82 2.25 0.89
CA HIS A 56 -10.72 1.67 1.85
C HIS A 56 -11.89 2.61 2.15
N GLU A 57 -13.10 2.07 2.23
CA GLU A 57 -14.24 2.73 2.85
C GLU A 57 -14.85 1.77 3.89
N PHE A 58 -15.12 2.29 5.08
CA PHE A 58 -15.88 1.54 6.06
C PHE A 58 -17.37 1.55 5.73
N GLU A 59 -18.02 0.40 5.86
CA GLU A 59 -19.47 0.27 5.66
C GLU A 59 -20.29 0.88 6.80
N SER A 60 -19.70 0.97 8.02
CA SER A 60 -20.36 1.55 9.18
C SER A 60 -20.31 3.07 9.13
N ALA A 61 -21.46 3.73 9.31
CA ALA A 61 -21.57 5.17 9.44
C ALA A 61 -20.89 5.73 10.71
N ASP A 62 -20.63 4.87 11.71
CA ASP A 62 -19.97 5.22 12.97
C ASP A 62 -18.46 5.00 12.92
N ALA A 63 -17.88 4.70 11.76
CA ALA A 63 -16.45 4.51 11.62
C ALA A 63 -15.68 5.80 11.94
N PRO A 64 -14.52 5.71 12.62
CA PRO A 64 -13.79 6.89 13.06
C PRO A 64 -13.11 7.64 11.92
N PHE A 65 -12.87 6.99 10.78
CA PHE A 65 -12.24 7.55 9.57
C PHE A 65 -12.69 6.76 8.33
N PHE A 66 -12.34 7.21 7.14
CA PHE A 66 -12.70 6.58 5.85
C PHE A 66 -14.21 6.32 5.71
N LEU A 67 -15.01 7.26 6.17
CA LEU A 67 -16.46 7.18 5.95
C LEU A 67 -16.76 7.22 4.46
N ALA A 68 -17.64 6.36 4.01
CA ALA A 68 -18.02 6.25 2.61
C ALA A 68 -18.41 7.63 2.02
N ALA A 69 -17.90 7.92 0.82
CA ALA A 69 -18.09 9.17 0.08
C ALA A 69 -17.62 10.45 0.81
N SER A 70 -16.87 10.35 1.91
CA SER A 70 -16.27 11.52 2.57
C SER A 70 -15.00 12.00 1.85
N ASP A 71 -14.62 13.25 2.08
CA ASP A 71 -13.34 13.77 1.58
C ASP A 71 -12.13 13.02 2.21
N GLY A 72 -12.28 12.56 3.45
CA GLY A 72 -11.26 11.77 4.15
C GLY A 72 -11.00 10.41 3.51
N ALA A 73 -12.02 9.79 2.92
CA ALA A 73 -11.89 8.50 2.22
C ALA A 73 -11.33 8.63 0.79
N LYS A 74 -11.25 9.83 0.23
CA LYS A 74 -10.68 10.02 -1.12
C LYS A 74 -9.18 9.73 -1.13
N ILE A 75 -8.70 9.18 -2.24
CA ILE A 75 -7.27 9.04 -2.50
C ILE A 75 -6.62 10.42 -2.46
N HIS A 76 -5.49 10.51 -1.75
CA HIS A 76 -4.76 11.78 -1.60
C HIS A 76 -4.29 12.31 -2.96
N PRO A 77 -4.33 13.63 -3.20
CA PRO A 77 -4.00 14.23 -4.51
C PRO A 77 -2.66 13.82 -5.11
N THR A 78 -1.65 13.53 -4.28
CA THR A 78 -0.35 13.02 -4.72
C THR A 78 -0.46 11.71 -5.50
N PHE A 79 -1.48 10.89 -5.21
CA PHE A 79 -1.71 9.57 -5.80
C PHE A 79 -2.95 9.53 -6.69
N THR A 80 -3.38 10.66 -7.23
CA THR A 80 -4.52 10.70 -8.15
C THR A 80 -4.34 9.69 -9.29
N PRO A 81 -5.26 8.72 -9.46
CA PRO A 81 -5.18 7.74 -10.53
C PRO A 81 -5.22 8.39 -11.91
N GLN A 82 -4.47 7.85 -12.85
CA GLN A 82 -4.53 8.24 -14.26
C GLN A 82 -5.48 7.33 -15.05
N THR A 83 -5.90 7.79 -16.21
CA THR A 83 -6.73 6.97 -17.12
C THR A 83 -6.03 5.65 -17.44
N GLY A 84 -6.73 4.54 -17.20
CA GLY A 84 -6.20 3.20 -17.41
C GLY A 84 -5.56 2.55 -16.19
N GLU A 85 -5.38 3.28 -15.08
CA GLU A 85 -4.94 2.70 -13.82
C GLU A 85 -6.16 2.17 -13.03
N PRO A 86 -6.22 0.88 -12.69
CA PRO A 86 -7.30 0.31 -11.89
C PRO A 86 -7.40 0.96 -10.51
N VAL A 87 -8.63 1.19 -10.06
CA VAL A 87 -8.95 1.72 -8.73
C VAL A 87 -9.87 0.75 -8.03
N ILE A 88 -9.40 0.16 -6.95
CA ILE A 88 -10.06 -0.93 -6.23
C ILE A 88 -10.58 -0.41 -4.89
N LEU A 89 -11.89 -0.44 -4.71
CA LEU A 89 -12.51 -0.22 -3.40
C LEU A 89 -12.47 -1.51 -2.59
N LYS A 90 -12.06 -1.41 -1.32
CA LYS A 90 -12.15 -2.51 -0.36
C LYS A 90 -12.85 -2.10 0.92
N HIS A 91 -13.44 -3.08 1.61
CA HIS A 91 -14.08 -2.93 2.93
C HIS A 91 -13.42 -3.82 4.00
N ALA A 92 -12.26 -4.40 3.68
CA ALA A 92 -11.49 -5.23 4.59
C ALA A 92 -10.00 -4.82 4.56
N ALA A 93 -9.25 -5.19 5.59
CA ALA A 93 -7.80 -4.94 5.61
C ALA A 93 -7.09 -5.63 4.43
N ASN A 94 -7.45 -6.89 4.15
CA ASN A 94 -6.94 -7.64 3.01
C ASN A 94 -7.52 -7.10 1.69
N SER A 95 -6.66 -6.55 0.83
CA SER A 95 -7.02 -5.95 -0.45
C SER A 95 -7.58 -6.95 -1.48
N PHE A 96 -7.35 -8.24 -1.29
CA PHE A 96 -7.87 -9.30 -2.17
C PHE A 96 -9.26 -9.81 -1.75
N LYS A 97 -9.69 -9.48 -0.50
CA LYS A 97 -10.95 -10.00 0.03
C LYS A 97 -12.15 -9.28 -0.58
N ASN A 98 -12.95 -10.02 -1.36
CA ASN A 98 -14.18 -9.53 -2.01
C ASN A 98 -13.93 -8.31 -2.93
N THR A 99 -12.80 -8.30 -3.65
CA THR A 99 -12.45 -7.28 -4.63
C THR A 99 -12.10 -7.92 -5.98
N SER A 100 -11.94 -7.10 -7.02
CA SER A 100 -11.46 -7.54 -8.33
C SER A 100 -9.93 -7.64 -8.42
N LEU A 101 -9.17 -7.26 -7.36
CA LEU A 101 -7.72 -7.08 -7.44
C LEU A 101 -6.98 -8.27 -8.05
N GLN A 102 -7.28 -9.50 -7.63
CA GLN A 102 -6.63 -10.69 -8.19
C GLN A 102 -6.94 -10.87 -9.67
N ALA A 103 -8.20 -10.71 -10.07
CA ALA A 103 -8.61 -10.84 -11.47
C ALA A 103 -7.94 -9.77 -12.36
N ASP A 104 -7.82 -8.55 -11.85
CA ASP A 104 -7.14 -7.45 -12.56
C ASP A 104 -5.64 -7.74 -12.74
N LEU A 105 -4.96 -8.21 -11.68
CA LEU A 105 -3.55 -8.61 -11.74
C LEU A 105 -3.33 -9.79 -12.70
N ASP A 106 -4.18 -10.81 -12.64
CA ASP A 106 -4.10 -11.99 -13.51
C ASP A 106 -4.32 -11.59 -14.99
N SER A 107 -5.27 -10.70 -15.26
CA SER A 107 -5.54 -10.21 -16.61
C SER A 107 -4.36 -9.45 -17.24
N LEU A 108 -3.56 -8.80 -16.38
CA LEU A 108 -2.33 -8.10 -16.77
C LEU A 108 -1.10 -9.01 -16.79
N GLY A 109 -1.23 -10.29 -16.42
CA GLY A 109 -0.14 -11.25 -16.36
C GLY A 109 0.89 -10.97 -15.26
N ILE A 110 0.47 -10.27 -14.20
CA ILE A 110 1.37 -9.86 -13.11
C ILE A 110 1.78 -11.07 -12.26
N LYS A 111 3.05 -11.11 -11.91
CA LYS A 111 3.67 -12.11 -11.02
C LYS A 111 4.39 -11.48 -9.84
N ASN A 112 4.81 -10.23 -10.01
CA ASN A 112 5.60 -9.51 -9.03
C ASN A 112 4.85 -8.25 -8.59
N LEU A 113 4.84 -7.99 -7.29
CA LEU A 113 4.22 -6.79 -6.72
C LEU A 113 5.26 -5.97 -5.96
N ILE A 114 5.27 -4.67 -6.18
CA ILE A 114 5.87 -3.71 -5.26
C ILE A 114 4.74 -3.05 -4.51
N VAL A 115 4.75 -3.17 -3.18
CA VAL A 115 3.67 -2.72 -2.30
C VAL A 115 4.13 -1.51 -1.50
N VAL A 116 3.29 -0.47 -1.48
CA VAL A 116 3.48 0.77 -0.71
C VAL A 116 2.15 1.22 -0.08
N GLY A 117 2.20 1.99 0.98
CA GLY A 117 0.99 2.58 1.57
C GLY A 117 0.85 2.41 3.08
N ALA A 118 -0.39 2.29 3.57
CA ALA A 118 -0.69 2.28 5.01
C ALA A 118 -1.93 1.42 5.35
N MET A 119 -2.09 0.98 6.60
CA MET A 119 -1.08 1.03 7.67
C MET A 119 -0.23 -0.24 7.64
N SER A 120 1.05 -0.11 8.01
CA SER A 120 2.05 -1.20 8.00
C SER A 120 1.57 -2.48 8.69
N ASN A 121 0.89 -2.33 9.82
CA ASN A 121 0.42 -3.43 10.68
C ASN A 121 -1.03 -3.88 10.40
N ILE A 122 -1.71 -3.28 9.44
CA ILE A 122 -3.11 -3.60 9.10
C ILE A 122 -3.20 -3.96 7.61
N CYS A 123 -3.42 -2.98 6.73
CA CYS A 123 -3.72 -3.24 5.33
C CYS A 123 -2.50 -3.70 4.54
N ILE A 124 -1.30 -3.19 4.85
CA ILE A 124 -0.05 -3.66 4.24
C ILE A 124 0.22 -5.11 4.67
N ASP A 125 0.23 -5.40 5.98
CA ASP A 125 0.46 -6.76 6.48
C ASP A 125 -0.54 -7.76 5.88
N ALA A 126 -1.84 -7.45 5.95
CA ALA A 126 -2.90 -8.34 5.45
C ALA A 126 -2.83 -8.55 3.93
N GLY A 127 -2.57 -7.48 3.17
CA GLY A 127 -2.47 -7.55 1.71
C GLY A 127 -1.24 -8.30 1.23
N VAL A 128 -0.08 -8.05 1.84
CA VAL A 128 1.19 -8.71 1.50
C VAL A 128 1.14 -10.21 1.79
N ARG A 129 0.63 -10.62 2.97
CA ARG A 129 0.46 -12.05 3.28
C ARG A 129 -0.47 -12.73 2.30
N ALA A 130 -1.62 -12.12 2.02
CA ALA A 130 -2.56 -12.68 1.06
C ALA A 130 -1.95 -12.80 -0.34
N ALA A 131 -1.24 -11.77 -0.82
CA ALA A 131 -0.55 -11.81 -2.10
C ALA A 131 0.46 -12.97 -2.20
N ALA A 132 1.30 -13.13 -1.18
CA ALA A 132 2.28 -14.21 -1.12
C ALA A 132 1.62 -15.60 -1.05
N ASP A 133 0.56 -15.76 -0.24
CA ASP A 133 -0.18 -17.01 -0.09
C ASP A 133 -0.84 -17.48 -1.39
N ILE A 134 -1.24 -16.55 -2.27
CA ILE A 134 -1.82 -16.86 -3.59
C ILE A 134 -0.79 -16.89 -4.73
N GLY A 135 0.50 -16.71 -4.41
CA GLY A 135 1.61 -17.02 -5.31
C GLY A 135 2.31 -15.84 -5.98
N TYR A 136 2.02 -14.59 -5.60
CA TYR A 136 2.80 -13.43 -6.07
C TYR A 136 4.16 -13.34 -5.37
N ASN A 137 5.19 -12.92 -6.09
CA ASN A 137 6.43 -12.47 -5.49
C ASN A 137 6.23 -11.03 -5.00
N VAL A 138 6.39 -10.78 -3.71
CA VAL A 138 6.10 -9.48 -3.13
C VAL A 138 7.38 -8.80 -2.67
N SER A 139 7.55 -7.53 -3.04
CA SER A 139 8.49 -6.60 -2.45
C SER A 139 7.74 -5.48 -1.75
N VAL A 140 8.18 -5.07 -0.57
CA VAL A 140 7.61 -3.95 0.18
C VAL A 140 8.66 -2.85 0.25
N ALA A 141 8.31 -1.64 -0.20
CA ALA A 141 9.13 -0.45 0.06
C ALA A 141 8.82 0.02 1.47
N GLN A 142 9.65 -0.38 2.44
CA GLN A 142 9.35 -0.15 3.85
C GLN A 142 9.28 1.34 4.20
N ASP A 143 10.11 2.17 3.62
CA ASP A 143 10.17 3.62 3.80
C ASP A 143 9.07 4.39 3.02
N ALA A 144 8.30 3.69 2.19
CA ALA A 144 7.04 4.13 1.58
C ALA A 144 5.81 3.53 2.28
N CYS A 145 5.99 2.95 3.48
CA CYS A 145 4.93 2.47 4.35
C CYS A 145 5.01 3.13 5.72
N THR A 146 3.87 3.31 6.36
CA THR A 146 3.81 3.86 7.73
C THR A 146 2.61 3.36 8.51
N THR A 147 2.56 3.72 9.80
CA THR A 147 1.46 3.44 10.73
C THR A 147 1.38 4.56 11.78
N ARG A 148 0.71 4.30 12.87
CA ARG A 148 0.60 5.18 14.05
C ARG A 148 0.84 4.38 15.32
N ASP A 149 0.94 5.05 16.45
CA ASP A 149 1.00 4.41 17.75
C ASP A 149 -0.17 3.46 17.95
N GLN A 150 0.11 2.29 18.52
CA GLN A 150 -0.90 1.28 18.85
C GLN A 150 -1.06 1.21 20.36
N VAL A 151 -2.30 1.04 20.83
CA VAL A 151 -2.59 0.86 22.26
C VAL A 151 -3.30 -0.46 22.48
N PHE A 152 -2.74 -1.30 23.34
CA PHE A 152 -3.35 -2.57 23.75
C PHE A 152 -3.17 -2.80 25.24
N ASN A 153 -4.26 -3.04 25.96
CA ASN A 153 -4.27 -3.24 27.42
C ASN A 153 -3.50 -2.16 28.22
N GLY A 154 -3.64 -0.88 27.80
CA GLY A 154 -2.97 0.24 28.46
C GLY A 154 -1.48 0.40 28.11
N VAL A 155 -0.95 -0.46 27.26
CA VAL A 155 0.43 -0.35 26.74
C VAL A 155 0.40 0.36 25.41
N THR A 156 1.14 1.46 25.28
CA THR A 156 1.37 2.15 24.02
C THR A 156 2.62 1.59 23.36
N VAL A 157 2.47 1.12 22.12
CA VAL A 157 3.57 0.71 21.24
C VAL A 157 3.77 1.81 20.21
N PRO A 158 4.92 2.50 20.19
CA PRO A 158 5.19 3.57 19.24
C PRO A 158 5.09 3.12 17.79
N ALA A 159 4.68 4.02 16.90
CA ALA A 159 4.53 3.77 15.46
C ALA A 159 5.76 3.11 14.85
N GLN A 160 6.95 3.62 15.14
CA GLN A 160 8.22 3.09 14.63
C GLN A 160 8.48 1.64 15.08
N GLN A 161 8.15 1.30 16.33
CA GLN A 161 8.32 -0.06 16.85
C GLN A 161 7.29 -1.01 16.23
N THR A 162 6.06 -0.55 16.09
CA THR A 162 5.00 -1.30 15.39
C THR A 162 5.41 -1.57 13.95
N HIS A 163 5.82 -0.53 13.22
CA HIS A 163 6.29 -0.65 11.83
C HIS A 163 7.44 -1.66 11.72
N ALA A 164 8.49 -1.51 12.52
CA ALA A 164 9.66 -2.39 12.49
C ALA A 164 9.30 -3.86 12.76
N ALA A 165 8.41 -4.12 13.73
CA ALA A 165 7.97 -5.48 14.06
C ALA A 165 7.23 -6.15 12.90
N PHE A 166 6.35 -5.41 12.21
CA PHE A 166 5.60 -5.93 11.06
C PHE A 166 6.47 -6.10 9.82
N MET A 167 7.36 -5.16 9.53
CA MET A 167 8.33 -5.30 8.43
C MET A 167 9.26 -6.50 8.65
N ALA A 168 9.74 -6.73 9.88
CA ALA A 168 10.52 -7.92 10.23
C ALA A 168 9.73 -9.21 10.04
N SER A 169 8.45 -9.23 10.41
CA SER A 169 7.57 -10.39 10.23
C SER A 169 7.32 -10.69 8.73
N LEU A 170 7.07 -9.68 7.93
CA LEU A 170 6.90 -9.83 6.47
C LEU A 170 8.18 -10.30 5.80
N SER A 171 9.32 -9.73 6.18
CA SER A 171 10.65 -10.11 5.66
C SER A 171 11.02 -11.55 5.96
N PHE A 172 10.53 -12.11 7.07
CA PHE A 172 10.85 -13.49 7.46
C PHE A 172 10.26 -14.55 6.52
N ALA A 173 9.04 -14.32 5.97
CA ALA A 173 8.33 -15.39 5.26
C ALA A 173 7.50 -14.99 4.03
N TYR A 174 7.24 -13.69 3.81
CA TYR A 174 6.21 -13.27 2.85
C TYR A 174 6.71 -12.33 1.76
N ALA A 175 7.70 -11.49 2.05
CA ALA A 175 8.12 -10.45 1.13
C ALA A 175 9.61 -10.12 1.26
N ARG A 176 10.18 -9.62 0.18
CA ARG A 176 11.41 -8.87 0.24
C ARG A 176 11.10 -7.45 0.72
N VAL A 177 11.67 -7.05 1.84
CA VAL A 177 11.45 -5.72 2.43
C VAL A 177 12.68 -4.87 2.21
N GLU A 178 12.53 -3.76 1.46
CA GLU A 178 13.65 -2.94 0.98
C GLU A 178 13.35 -1.45 1.11
N GLU A 179 14.37 -0.62 0.95
CA GLU A 179 14.23 0.82 0.75
C GLU A 179 13.73 1.15 -0.66
N THR A 180 12.97 2.23 -0.80
CA THR A 180 12.47 2.73 -2.08
C THR A 180 13.58 2.88 -3.13
N GLU A 181 14.73 3.41 -2.75
CA GLU A 181 15.86 3.65 -3.68
C GLU A 181 16.40 2.33 -4.28
N ILE A 182 16.43 1.24 -3.51
CA ILE A 182 16.85 -0.08 -4.00
C ILE A 182 15.87 -0.55 -5.09
N LEU A 183 14.56 -0.49 -4.81
CA LEU A 183 13.53 -0.91 -5.75
C LEU A 183 13.50 -0.04 -7.01
N LEU A 184 13.74 1.27 -6.89
CA LEU A 184 13.86 2.18 -8.03
C LEU A 184 15.02 1.83 -8.96
N HIS A 185 16.14 1.34 -8.42
CA HIS A 185 17.28 0.91 -9.25
C HIS A 185 16.96 -0.35 -10.07
N GLU A 186 16.06 -1.19 -9.61
CA GLU A 186 15.67 -2.42 -10.31
C GLU A 186 14.64 -2.18 -11.42
N ILE A 187 13.86 -1.11 -11.32
CA ILE A 187 12.83 -0.76 -12.32
C ILE A 187 13.43 -0.02 -13.53
N LYS A 188 14.57 0.63 -13.36
CA LYS A 188 15.29 1.34 -14.42
C LYS A 188 16.05 0.39 -15.34
#